data_ab253c02a467faa7de1d757a0eca8283
#
_entry.id   ab253c02a467faa7de1d757a0eca8283
#
_cell.length_a   1.000
_cell.length_b   1.000
_cell.length_c   1.000
_cell.angle_alpha   90.00
_cell.angle_beta   90.00
_cell.angle_gamma   90.00
#
_symmetry.space_group_name_H-M   'P 1'
#
loop_
_entity.id
_entity.type
_entity.pdbx_description
1 polymer ?
#
loop_
_entity_poly.entity_id
_entity_poly.type
_entity_poly.pdbx_seq_one_letter_code
_entity_poly.pdbx_strand_id
1 'polypeptide(L)'
;MTPAGHDEPRRQWLAALAGPRLHHGWILAGRRGVGKAAFALQAARELVAEPGMAQPKGTHPDVIVLEPLPATAEDEKKREEGKPYQLKRNITVDQVRAMQQRLTTRPTLGSRRAIVIDPADDLEKGAANALLKSLEEPPAGTFFFLVAHRLGRLLPTIRSRCRVLQVPRVEPAEIDAILQREAPRADAAMRAAAIAASGGSPGAALEFVELDLGEIHRLMREIAEAGDPDFKRRGKLADAMGARPDRKRQLAAIDLARAVTADRMANARRGAIPALADTHAELVRLAAQAPTYNFDAGLLVMEIGTLLASLAAPSERLHA
;
A
#
# COMPACT_ATOMS: atom_id res chain seq x y z
N MET A 1 -8.88 -10.92 13.76
CA MET A 1 -8.72 -11.82 12.58
C MET A 1 -7.25 -11.85 12.22
N THR A 2 -6.66 -13.03 12.08
CA THR A 2 -5.27 -13.16 11.62
C THR A 2 -5.20 -12.74 10.14
N PRO A 3 -4.29 -11.85 9.75
CA PRO A 3 -4.11 -11.51 8.34
C PRO A 3 -3.75 -12.78 7.57
N ALA A 4 -4.44 -13.05 6.46
CA ALA A 4 -4.18 -14.21 5.62
C ALA A 4 -2.80 -14.10 4.96
N GLY A 5 -2.13 -15.21 4.69
CA GLY A 5 -0.88 -15.27 3.94
C GLY A 5 0.38 -14.83 4.67
N HIS A 6 0.35 -14.77 5.99
CA HIS A 6 1.48 -14.28 6.78
C HIS A 6 1.99 -15.29 7.82
N ASP A 7 1.88 -16.57 7.54
CA ASP A 7 2.25 -17.63 8.49
C ASP A 7 3.71 -17.56 8.93
N GLU A 8 4.65 -17.34 7.99
CA GLU A 8 6.06 -17.25 8.33
C GLU A 8 6.40 -15.98 9.14
N PRO A 9 6.00 -14.75 8.72
CA PRO A 9 6.11 -13.57 9.56
C PRO A 9 5.45 -13.75 10.93
N ARG A 10 4.31 -14.42 10.96
CA ARG A 10 3.57 -14.70 12.20
C ARG A 10 4.36 -15.60 13.13
N ARG A 11 4.93 -16.69 12.64
CA ARG A 11 5.80 -17.60 13.43
C ARG A 11 7.01 -16.84 13.99
N GLN A 12 7.68 -16.03 13.15
CA GLN A 12 8.83 -15.23 13.58
C GLN A 12 8.47 -14.24 14.68
N TRP A 13 7.32 -13.55 14.56
CA TRP A 13 6.82 -12.65 15.58
C TRP A 13 6.52 -13.36 16.89
N LEU A 14 5.75 -14.45 16.86
CA LEU A 14 5.39 -15.21 18.05
C LEU A 14 6.62 -15.82 18.75
N ALA A 15 7.57 -16.33 17.99
CA ALA A 15 8.84 -16.82 18.53
C ALA A 15 9.63 -15.70 19.23
N ALA A 16 9.65 -14.50 18.64
CA ALA A 16 10.30 -13.35 19.25
C ALA A 16 9.58 -12.88 20.53
N LEU A 17 8.24 -12.86 20.51
CA LEU A 17 7.41 -12.46 21.65
C LEU A 17 7.56 -13.40 22.85
N ALA A 18 7.69 -14.71 22.60
CA ALA A 18 7.93 -15.73 23.62
C ALA A 18 9.40 -15.81 24.06
N GLY A 19 10.30 -15.16 23.36
CA GLY A 19 11.74 -15.22 23.63
C GLY A 19 12.15 -14.38 24.85
N PRO A 20 13.37 -14.61 25.39
CA PRO A 20 13.83 -13.93 26.61
C PRO A 20 14.14 -12.44 26.40
N ARG A 21 14.36 -12.00 25.16
CA ARG A 21 14.67 -10.60 24.79
C ARG A 21 13.91 -10.24 23.52
N LEU A 22 12.83 -9.50 23.66
CA LEU A 22 12.11 -8.93 22.54
C LEU A 22 12.80 -7.64 22.08
N HIS A 23 13.10 -7.55 20.79
CA HIS A 23 13.65 -6.31 20.22
C HIS A 23 12.59 -5.19 20.25
N HIS A 24 12.99 -3.96 20.60
CA HIS A 24 12.06 -2.84 20.75
C HIS A 24 11.58 -2.24 19.44
N GLY A 25 12.31 -2.39 18.34
CA GLY A 25 11.96 -1.82 17.02
C GLY A 25 11.80 -2.90 15.96
N TRP A 26 10.65 -2.87 15.24
CA TRP A 26 10.32 -3.79 14.15
C TRP A 26 9.92 -3.01 12.91
N ILE A 27 10.49 -3.37 11.76
CA ILE A 27 10.05 -2.88 10.45
C ILE A 27 9.32 -4.00 9.74
N LEU A 28 8.04 -3.77 9.42
CA LEU A 28 7.25 -4.67 8.58
C LEU A 28 7.40 -4.20 7.13
N ALA A 29 8.26 -4.88 6.37
CA ALA A 29 8.61 -4.50 5.01
C ALA A 29 7.88 -5.36 3.97
N GLY A 30 7.32 -4.74 2.95
CA GLY A 30 6.62 -5.44 1.85
C GLY A 30 5.79 -4.50 1.01
N ARG A 31 5.19 -4.99 -0.07
CA ARG A 31 4.37 -4.16 -0.98
C ARG A 31 3.19 -3.52 -0.25
N ARG A 32 2.71 -2.39 -0.78
CA ARG A 32 1.47 -1.75 -0.31
C ARG A 32 0.29 -2.73 -0.45
N GLY A 33 -0.61 -2.72 0.52
CA GLY A 33 -1.85 -3.51 0.49
C GLY A 33 -1.70 -5.00 0.81
N VAL A 34 -0.49 -5.52 1.12
CA VAL A 34 -0.32 -6.93 1.49
C VAL A 34 -0.78 -7.26 2.92
N GLY A 35 -1.27 -6.30 3.71
CA GLY A 35 -1.78 -6.55 5.07
C GLY A 35 -0.82 -6.18 6.20
N LYS A 36 0.29 -5.46 5.94
CA LYS A 36 1.28 -5.07 6.96
C LYS A 36 0.69 -4.30 8.15
N ALA A 37 -0.19 -3.32 7.87
CA ALA A 37 -0.85 -2.52 8.90
C ALA A 37 -1.70 -3.38 9.84
N ALA A 38 -2.51 -4.27 9.28
CA ALA A 38 -3.32 -5.21 10.06
C ALA A 38 -2.44 -6.13 10.91
N PHE A 39 -1.33 -6.62 10.33
CA PHE A 39 -0.35 -7.41 11.07
C PHE A 39 0.31 -6.60 12.21
N ALA A 40 0.73 -5.36 11.95
CA ALA A 40 1.33 -4.48 12.96
C ALA A 40 0.38 -4.21 14.12
N LEU A 41 -0.89 -3.92 13.82
CA LEU A 41 -1.92 -3.68 14.83
C LEU A 41 -2.22 -4.94 15.66
N GLN A 42 -2.26 -6.11 15.02
CA GLN A 42 -2.44 -7.37 15.72
C GLN A 42 -1.24 -7.68 16.62
N ALA A 43 -0.01 -7.56 16.11
CA ALA A 43 1.22 -7.74 16.87
C ALA A 43 1.31 -6.76 18.07
N ALA A 44 0.92 -5.51 17.84
CA ALA A 44 0.85 -4.49 18.89
C ALA A 44 -0.15 -4.89 20.01
N ARG A 45 -1.36 -5.36 19.64
CA ARG A 45 -2.37 -5.82 20.61
C ARG A 45 -1.89 -7.02 21.41
N GLU A 46 -1.24 -7.97 20.76
CA GLU A 46 -0.67 -9.15 21.42
C GLU A 46 0.47 -8.77 22.38
N LEU A 47 1.28 -7.80 21.99
CA LEU A 47 2.38 -7.29 22.82
C LEU A 47 1.89 -6.65 24.12
N VAL A 48 0.83 -5.84 24.05
CA VAL A 48 0.28 -5.10 25.21
C VAL A 48 -0.75 -5.92 26.01
N ALA A 49 -1.07 -7.13 25.55
CA ALA A 49 -1.99 -8.02 26.26
C ALA A 49 -1.38 -8.50 27.57
N GLU A 50 -2.09 -8.28 28.67
CA GLU A 50 -1.70 -8.77 29.99
C GLU A 50 -2.47 -10.05 30.32
N PRO A 51 -1.82 -11.08 30.89
CA PRO A 51 -2.48 -12.31 31.27
C PRO A 51 -3.62 -12.04 32.26
N GLY A 52 -4.80 -12.60 32.00
CA GLY A 52 -5.96 -12.45 32.86
C GLY A 52 -6.76 -11.15 32.71
N MET A 53 -6.31 -10.21 31.89
CA MET A 53 -7.04 -8.97 31.60
C MET A 53 -7.78 -9.05 30.25
N ALA A 54 -9.07 -8.67 30.26
CA ALA A 54 -9.84 -8.55 29.03
C ALA A 54 -9.32 -7.40 28.17
N GLN A 55 -9.10 -7.66 26.87
CA GLN A 55 -8.68 -6.64 25.95
C GLN A 55 -9.82 -5.64 25.69
N PRO A 56 -9.53 -4.31 25.64
CA PRO A 56 -10.52 -3.31 25.28
C PRO A 56 -11.15 -3.59 23.92
N LYS A 57 -12.47 -3.43 23.82
CA LYS A 57 -13.18 -3.41 22.54
C LYS A 57 -12.86 -2.07 21.85
N GLY A 58 -12.17 -2.11 20.72
CA GLY A 58 -11.78 -0.91 19.96
C GLY A 58 -10.31 -0.52 20.14
N THR A 59 -10.02 0.78 20.28
CA THR A 59 -8.64 1.30 20.38
C THR A 59 -8.06 1.02 21.76
N HIS A 60 -6.91 0.33 21.79
CA HIS A 60 -6.21 0.08 23.05
C HIS A 60 -5.43 1.33 23.49
N PRO A 61 -5.53 1.79 24.76
CA PRO A 61 -4.88 3.04 25.20
C PRO A 61 -3.34 2.99 25.10
N ASP A 62 -2.76 1.80 25.22
CA ASP A 62 -1.31 1.58 25.09
C ASP A 62 -0.87 1.18 23.67
N VAL A 63 -1.75 1.26 22.68
CA VAL A 63 -1.40 1.18 21.26
C VAL A 63 -1.59 2.56 20.65
N ILE A 64 -0.49 3.21 20.28
CA ILE A 64 -0.49 4.52 19.64
C ILE A 64 -0.23 4.31 18.15
N VAL A 65 -1.12 4.81 17.30
CA VAL A 65 -0.97 4.74 15.85
C VAL A 65 -0.63 6.14 15.32
N LEU A 66 0.45 6.23 14.55
CA LEU A 66 0.80 7.42 13.77
C LEU A 66 0.54 7.11 12.30
N GLU A 67 -0.36 7.87 11.71
CA GLU A 67 -0.73 7.84 10.30
C GLU A 67 -0.87 9.27 9.77
N PRO A 68 -0.84 9.50 8.45
CA PRO A 68 -1.12 10.80 7.90
C PRO A 68 -2.49 11.30 8.36
N LEU A 69 -2.53 12.52 8.89
CA LEU A 69 -3.78 13.14 9.36
C LEU A 69 -4.62 13.64 8.19
N PRO A 70 -5.92 13.88 8.39
CA PRO A 70 -6.76 14.60 7.45
C PRO A 70 -6.11 15.91 7.00
N ALA A 71 -6.28 16.24 5.71
CA ALA A 71 -5.57 17.38 5.12
C ALA A 71 -6.04 18.71 5.68
N THR A 72 -7.34 18.84 5.95
CA THR A 72 -8.00 20.05 6.44
C THR A 72 -8.93 19.74 7.61
N ALA A 73 -9.40 20.78 8.32
CA ALA A 73 -10.43 20.64 9.36
C ALA A 73 -11.78 20.14 8.81
N GLU A 74 -12.06 20.42 7.52
CA GLU A 74 -13.23 19.88 6.84
C GLU A 74 -13.08 18.37 6.57
N ASP A 75 -11.87 17.93 6.20
CA ASP A 75 -11.59 16.51 6.02
C ASP A 75 -11.66 15.74 7.35
N GLU A 76 -11.30 16.38 8.47
CA GLU A 76 -11.49 15.80 9.81
C GLU A 76 -12.98 15.53 10.09
N LYS A 77 -13.85 16.51 9.81
CA LYS A 77 -15.31 16.33 9.97
C LYS A 77 -15.85 15.24 9.04
N LYS A 78 -15.38 15.21 7.79
CA LYS A 78 -15.77 14.15 6.83
C LYS A 78 -15.36 12.76 7.34
N ARG A 79 -14.19 12.64 7.94
CA ARG A 79 -13.71 11.39 8.57
C ARG A 79 -14.64 10.95 9.70
N GLU A 80 -15.01 11.88 10.60
CA GLU A 80 -15.93 11.60 11.71
C GLU A 80 -17.33 11.19 11.21
N GLU A 81 -17.77 11.76 10.09
CA GLU A 81 -19.05 11.45 9.44
C GLU A 81 -19.00 10.19 8.55
N GLY A 82 -17.84 9.54 8.43
CA GLY A 82 -17.64 8.37 7.54
C GLY A 82 -17.72 8.70 6.05
N LYS A 83 -17.53 9.98 5.68
CA LYS A 83 -17.51 10.45 4.28
C LYS A 83 -16.10 10.38 3.69
N PRO A 84 -15.95 10.32 2.36
CA PRO A 84 -14.64 10.40 1.71
C PRO A 84 -13.92 11.70 2.08
N TYR A 85 -12.65 11.59 2.49
CA TYR A 85 -11.82 12.70 2.91
C TYR A 85 -10.39 12.57 2.35
N GLN A 86 -9.62 13.66 2.40
CA GLN A 86 -8.24 13.68 1.97
C GLN A 86 -7.29 13.60 3.17
N LEU A 87 -6.19 12.87 3.00
CA LEU A 87 -5.10 12.78 3.97
C LEU A 87 -3.95 13.71 3.59
N LYS A 88 -3.22 14.19 4.58
CA LYS A 88 -1.89 14.77 4.39
C LYS A 88 -0.98 13.72 3.76
N ARG A 89 0.07 14.18 3.07
CA ARG A 89 1.03 13.27 2.42
C ARG A 89 1.93 12.55 3.39
N ASN A 90 2.25 13.24 4.48
CA ASN A 90 3.32 12.84 5.37
C ASN A 90 2.84 12.80 6.82
N ILE A 91 3.53 12.01 7.62
CA ILE A 91 3.48 12.05 9.07
C ILE A 91 4.44 13.14 9.52
N THR A 92 3.93 14.14 10.24
CA THR A 92 4.66 15.36 10.59
C THR A 92 5.54 15.20 11.84
N VAL A 93 6.51 16.10 12.00
CA VAL A 93 7.37 16.14 13.19
C VAL A 93 6.56 16.39 14.46
N ASP A 94 5.47 17.15 14.38
CA ASP A 94 4.62 17.45 15.55
C ASP A 94 3.85 16.22 16.03
N GLN A 95 3.43 15.35 15.12
CA GLN A 95 2.83 14.04 15.49
C GLN A 95 3.84 13.18 16.26
N VAL A 96 5.09 13.11 15.80
CA VAL A 96 6.15 12.37 16.49
C VAL A 96 6.46 12.99 17.85
N ARG A 97 6.53 14.31 17.96
CA ARG A 97 6.74 15.01 19.25
C ARG A 97 5.59 14.77 20.23
N ALA A 98 4.35 14.85 19.76
CA ALA A 98 3.17 14.55 20.59
C ALA A 98 3.18 13.10 21.07
N MET A 99 3.55 12.15 20.22
CA MET A 99 3.77 10.76 20.64
C MET A 99 4.87 10.67 21.71
N GLN A 100 6.01 11.32 21.51
CA GLN A 100 7.13 11.32 22.49
C GLN A 100 6.71 11.88 23.86
N GLN A 101 5.89 12.91 23.90
CA GLN A 101 5.33 13.42 25.15
C GLN A 101 4.52 12.35 25.90
N ARG A 102 3.74 11.54 25.18
CA ARG A 102 3.01 10.41 25.79
C ARG A 102 3.94 9.32 26.31
N LEU A 103 5.16 9.18 25.77
CA LEU A 103 6.14 8.20 26.24
C LEU A 103 6.80 8.57 27.58
N THR A 104 6.65 9.79 28.05
CA THR A 104 7.13 10.23 29.39
C THR A 104 6.30 9.63 30.53
N THR A 105 5.10 9.13 30.22
CA THR A 105 4.22 8.47 31.20
C THR A 105 4.31 6.94 31.06
N ARG A 106 3.96 6.23 32.12
CA ARG A 106 3.87 4.77 32.07
C ARG A 106 2.70 4.29 31.19
N PRO A 107 2.73 3.06 30.66
CA PRO A 107 1.56 2.44 30.04
C PRO A 107 0.34 2.46 30.98
N THR A 108 -0.86 2.49 30.40
CA THR A 108 -2.11 2.71 31.14
C THR A 108 -2.67 1.42 31.74
N LEU A 109 -2.69 0.35 30.97
CA LEU A 109 -3.33 -0.92 31.37
C LEU A 109 -2.32 -2.03 31.70
N GLY A 110 -1.07 -1.89 31.33
CA GLY A 110 -0.10 -2.95 31.51
C GLY A 110 1.33 -2.46 31.66
N SER A 111 2.27 -3.33 31.37
CA SER A 111 3.70 -3.05 31.45
C SER A 111 4.31 -2.62 30.14
N ARG A 112 3.59 -2.73 29.03
CA ARG A 112 4.07 -2.52 27.66
C ARG A 112 3.21 -1.53 26.89
N ARG A 113 3.86 -0.80 25.97
CA ARG A 113 3.23 0.13 25.04
C ARG A 113 3.76 -0.13 23.63
N ALA A 114 2.87 -0.09 22.65
CA ALA A 114 3.18 -0.27 21.23
C ALA A 114 2.94 1.03 20.46
N ILE A 115 3.89 1.40 19.61
CA ILE A 115 3.79 2.51 18.67
C ILE A 115 3.77 1.93 17.27
N VAL A 116 2.68 2.13 16.54
CA VAL A 116 2.57 1.74 15.13
C VAL A 116 2.70 2.97 14.26
N ILE A 117 3.60 2.96 13.29
CA ILE A 117 3.82 4.06 12.33
C ILE A 117 3.51 3.54 10.94
N ASP A 118 2.43 4.04 10.32
CA ASP A 118 1.89 3.53 9.06
C ASP A 118 1.51 4.65 8.07
N PRO A 119 2.24 4.77 6.95
CA PRO A 119 3.51 4.13 6.67
C PRO A 119 4.71 4.94 7.16
N ALA A 120 5.75 4.28 7.60
CA ALA A 120 6.97 4.94 8.09
C ALA A 120 7.82 5.57 6.97
N ASP A 121 7.65 5.13 5.72
CA ASP A 121 8.29 5.74 4.55
C ASP A 121 7.65 7.09 4.12
N ASP A 122 6.57 7.49 4.76
CA ASP A 122 5.94 8.81 4.60
C ASP A 122 6.22 9.76 5.79
N LEU A 123 7.16 9.41 6.68
CA LEU A 123 7.66 10.34 7.69
C LEU A 123 8.39 11.52 7.02
N GLU A 124 8.06 12.75 7.42
CA GLU A 124 8.87 13.91 7.08
C GLU A 124 10.31 13.74 7.58
N LYS A 125 11.28 14.37 6.90
CA LYS A 125 12.68 14.31 7.33
C LYS A 125 12.89 14.69 8.79
N GLY A 126 12.20 15.73 9.25
CA GLY A 126 12.22 16.17 10.66
C GLY A 126 11.59 15.13 11.59
N ALA A 127 10.49 14.50 11.17
CA ALA A 127 9.81 13.45 11.92
C ALA A 127 10.67 12.19 12.06
N ALA A 128 11.31 11.77 10.95
CA ALA A 128 12.22 10.63 10.94
C ALA A 128 13.42 10.85 11.89
N ASN A 129 14.01 12.06 11.88
CA ASN A 129 15.10 12.40 12.77
C ASN A 129 14.65 12.46 14.25
N ALA A 130 13.47 13.02 14.54
CA ALA A 130 12.92 13.04 15.90
C ALA A 130 12.69 11.62 16.45
N LEU A 131 12.24 10.69 15.59
CA LEU A 131 12.01 9.30 15.96
C LEU A 131 13.29 8.57 16.38
N LEU A 132 14.45 8.93 15.79
CA LEU A 132 15.74 8.27 16.08
C LEU A 132 16.06 8.24 17.57
N LYS A 133 15.83 9.35 18.30
CA LYS A 133 16.08 9.40 19.74
C LYS A 133 15.30 8.32 20.50
N SER A 134 14.03 8.12 20.14
CA SER A 134 13.17 7.11 20.79
C SER A 134 13.54 5.68 20.41
N LEU A 135 14.18 5.49 19.23
CA LEU A 135 14.67 4.18 18.79
C LEU A 135 16.06 3.85 19.36
N GLU A 136 16.86 4.87 19.70
CA GLU A 136 18.17 4.70 20.35
C GLU A 136 18.03 4.37 21.83
N GLU A 137 17.19 5.14 22.52
CA GLU A 137 16.93 5.01 23.94
C GLU A 137 15.42 4.86 24.18
N PRO A 138 14.84 3.69 23.86
CA PRO A 138 13.41 3.49 24.04
C PRO A 138 13.04 3.52 25.53
N PRO A 139 11.98 4.26 25.92
CA PRO A 139 11.46 4.18 27.27
C PRO A 139 11.08 2.75 27.63
N ALA A 140 11.27 2.37 28.89
CA ALA A 140 11.02 1.02 29.36
C ALA A 140 9.61 0.54 28.98
N GLY A 141 9.53 -0.67 28.43
CA GLY A 141 8.27 -1.27 27.97
C GLY A 141 7.71 -0.69 26.68
N THR A 142 8.43 0.18 25.96
CA THR A 142 7.97 0.77 24.68
C THR A 142 8.55 0.02 23.49
N PHE A 143 7.67 -0.29 22.51
CA PHE A 143 8.00 -1.03 21.30
C PHE A 143 7.46 -0.31 20.07
N PHE A 144 8.19 -0.38 18.95
CA PHE A 144 7.87 0.31 17.72
C PHE A 144 7.65 -0.69 16.59
N PHE A 145 6.54 -0.50 15.85
CA PHE A 145 6.21 -1.21 14.62
C PHE A 145 6.14 -0.21 13.47
N LEU A 146 7.11 -0.25 12.58
CA LEU A 146 7.22 0.63 11.42
C LEU A 146 6.74 -0.12 10.18
N VAL A 147 5.63 0.29 9.61
CA VAL A 147 5.13 -0.26 8.34
C VAL A 147 5.87 0.42 7.20
N ALA A 148 6.60 -0.34 6.38
CA ALA A 148 7.35 0.20 5.24
C ALA A 148 6.90 -0.44 3.92
N HIS A 149 6.55 0.40 2.95
CA HIS A 149 6.22 -0.04 1.59
C HIS A 149 7.47 -0.15 0.73
N ARG A 150 8.46 0.69 1.00
CA ARG A 150 9.76 0.78 0.34
C ARG A 150 10.86 0.92 1.37
N LEU A 151 11.42 -0.21 1.81
CA LEU A 151 12.45 -0.26 2.85
C LEU A 151 13.64 0.68 2.57
N GLY A 152 14.00 0.87 1.29
CA GLY A 152 15.08 1.76 0.87
C GLY A 152 14.80 3.26 1.09
N ARG A 153 13.56 3.68 1.33
CA ARG A 153 13.20 5.07 1.66
C ARG A 153 13.41 5.41 3.13
N LEU A 154 13.43 4.42 3.99
CA LEU A 154 13.72 4.64 5.40
C LEU A 154 15.20 5.02 5.58
N LEU A 155 15.47 5.96 6.48
CA LEU A 155 16.84 6.33 6.83
C LEU A 155 17.65 5.09 7.25
N PRO A 156 18.89 4.94 6.79
CA PRO A 156 19.76 3.85 7.22
C PRO A 156 19.89 3.74 8.74
N THR A 157 19.86 4.89 9.43
CA THR A 157 19.90 5.01 10.89
C THR A 157 18.66 4.43 11.59
N ILE A 158 17.48 4.52 10.99
CA ILE A 158 16.26 3.84 11.49
C ILE A 158 16.40 2.33 11.25
N ARG A 159 16.81 1.93 10.04
CA ARG A 159 16.94 0.53 9.67
C ARG A 159 17.94 -0.24 10.53
N SER A 160 19.06 0.39 10.91
CA SER A 160 20.08 -0.22 11.77
C SER A 160 19.63 -0.48 13.20
N ARG A 161 18.55 0.19 13.65
CA ARG A 161 18.00 0.10 15.02
C ARG A 161 16.72 -0.73 15.10
N CYS A 162 16.30 -1.33 14.00
CA CYS A 162 15.09 -2.13 13.94
C CYS A 162 15.34 -3.51 13.34
N ARG A 163 14.58 -4.47 13.78
CA ARG A 163 14.53 -5.80 13.17
C ARG A 163 13.58 -5.77 11.98
N VAL A 164 14.01 -6.25 10.82
CA VAL A 164 13.17 -6.28 9.63
C VAL A 164 12.42 -7.60 9.57
N LEU A 165 11.10 -7.52 9.48
CA LEU A 165 10.20 -8.62 9.23
C LEU A 165 9.63 -8.47 7.82
N GLN A 166 10.00 -9.38 6.92
CA GLN A 166 9.50 -9.35 5.55
C GLN A 166 8.07 -9.91 5.51
N VAL A 167 7.14 -9.11 4.98
CA VAL A 167 5.76 -9.51 4.75
C VAL A 167 5.60 -9.83 3.27
N PRO A 168 5.48 -11.11 2.90
CA PRO A 168 5.46 -11.55 1.51
C PRO A 168 4.17 -11.16 0.79
N ARG A 169 4.14 -11.44 -0.50
CA ARG A 169 2.90 -11.42 -1.29
C ARG A 169 1.99 -12.55 -0.82
N VAL A 170 0.71 -12.31 -0.92
CA VAL A 170 -0.32 -13.29 -0.59
C VAL A 170 -0.63 -14.14 -1.82
N GLU A 171 -0.79 -15.43 -1.61
CA GLU A 171 -1.09 -16.37 -2.69
C GLU A 171 -2.47 -16.13 -3.31
N PRO A 172 -2.65 -16.40 -4.62
CA PRO A 172 -3.90 -16.16 -5.34
C PRO A 172 -5.14 -16.78 -4.68
N ALA A 173 -5.02 -18.00 -4.17
CA ALA A 173 -6.14 -18.70 -3.50
C ALA A 173 -6.59 -18.00 -2.21
N GLU A 174 -5.64 -17.45 -1.45
CA GLU A 174 -5.94 -16.70 -0.23
C GLU A 174 -6.56 -15.34 -0.54
N ILE A 175 -6.11 -14.68 -1.63
CA ILE A 175 -6.73 -13.42 -2.09
C ILE A 175 -8.17 -13.70 -2.54
N ASP A 176 -8.44 -14.79 -3.25
CA ASP A 176 -9.81 -15.16 -3.65
C ASP A 176 -10.71 -15.38 -2.42
N ALA A 177 -10.22 -16.08 -1.40
CA ALA A 177 -10.96 -16.26 -0.14
C ALA A 177 -11.26 -14.92 0.57
N ILE A 178 -10.32 -13.97 0.52
CA ILE A 178 -10.54 -12.62 1.05
C ILE A 178 -11.61 -11.89 0.22
N LEU A 179 -11.53 -11.93 -1.11
CA LEU A 179 -12.48 -11.27 -2.00
C LEU A 179 -13.90 -11.86 -1.84
N GLN A 180 -14.03 -13.18 -1.70
CA GLN A 180 -15.33 -13.83 -1.45
C GLN A 180 -15.99 -13.34 -0.15
N ARG A 181 -15.20 -13.07 0.88
CA ARG A 181 -15.67 -12.61 2.18
C ARG A 181 -15.97 -11.11 2.19
N GLU A 182 -15.04 -10.28 1.68
CA GLU A 182 -15.09 -8.81 1.80
C GLU A 182 -15.82 -8.14 0.63
N ALA A 183 -15.87 -8.80 -0.54
CA ALA A 183 -16.53 -8.32 -1.74
C ALA A 183 -17.49 -9.38 -2.34
N PRO A 184 -18.49 -9.86 -1.59
CA PRO A 184 -19.33 -11.01 -1.97
C PRO A 184 -20.17 -10.78 -3.23
N ARG A 185 -20.28 -9.54 -3.71
CA ARG A 185 -20.98 -9.20 -4.95
C ARG A 185 -20.14 -9.36 -6.21
N ALA A 186 -18.81 -9.48 -6.06
CA ALA A 186 -17.92 -9.69 -7.20
C ALA A 186 -18.10 -11.12 -7.75
N ASP A 187 -18.37 -11.23 -9.04
CA ASP A 187 -18.43 -12.52 -9.71
C ASP A 187 -17.04 -13.17 -9.85
N ALA A 188 -16.99 -14.40 -10.33
CA ALA A 188 -15.74 -15.14 -10.47
C ALA A 188 -14.78 -14.50 -11.48
N ALA A 189 -15.30 -13.89 -12.54
CA ALA A 189 -14.50 -13.24 -13.57
C ALA A 189 -13.83 -11.95 -13.01
N MET A 190 -14.60 -11.14 -12.29
CA MET A 190 -14.09 -9.94 -11.61
C MET A 190 -13.02 -10.30 -10.58
N ARG A 191 -13.25 -11.33 -9.75
CA ARG A 191 -12.25 -11.78 -8.77
C ARG A 191 -10.97 -12.27 -9.42
N ALA A 192 -11.09 -13.06 -10.49
CA ALA A 192 -9.93 -13.55 -11.23
C ALA A 192 -9.11 -12.39 -11.84
N ALA A 193 -9.77 -11.38 -12.41
CA ALA A 193 -9.13 -10.18 -12.93
C ALA A 193 -8.44 -9.37 -11.83
N ALA A 194 -9.12 -9.18 -10.68
CA ALA A 194 -8.57 -8.48 -9.52
C ALA A 194 -7.33 -9.18 -8.96
N ILE A 195 -7.34 -10.51 -8.85
CA ILE A 195 -6.21 -11.31 -8.39
C ILE A 195 -5.02 -11.14 -9.35
N ALA A 196 -5.25 -11.29 -10.65
CA ALA A 196 -4.21 -11.14 -11.66
C ALA A 196 -3.58 -9.73 -11.63
N ALA A 197 -4.39 -8.68 -11.48
CA ALA A 197 -3.93 -7.29 -11.42
C ALA A 197 -3.25 -6.92 -10.10
N SER A 198 -3.57 -7.59 -8.99
CA SER A 198 -3.13 -7.22 -7.64
C SER A 198 -1.64 -7.43 -7.37
N GLY A 199 -0.99 -8.32 -8.13
CA GLY A 199 0.40 -8.71 -7.90
C GLY A 199 0.66 -9.26 -6.50
N GLY A 200 -0.31 -9.99 -5.92
CA GLY A 200 -0.22 -10.61 -4.60
C GLY A 200 -0.56 -9.65 -3.44
N SER A 201 -1.32 -8.58 -3.72
CA SER A 201 -1.78 -7.61 -2.73
C SER A 201 -3.30 -7.70 -2.54
N PRO A 202 -3.81 -8.25 -1.42
CA PRO A 202 -5.24 -8.28 -1.14
C PRO A 202 -5.90 -6.89 -1.15
N GLY A 203 -5.21 -5.86 -0.64
CA GLY A 203 -5.72 -4.49 -0.65
C GLY A 203 -5.89 -3.95 -2.06
N ALA A 204 -4.95 -4.23 -2.97
CA ALA A 204 -5.08 -3.85 -4.38
C ALA A 204 -6.20 -4.62 -5.08
N ALA A 205 -6.39 -5.89 -4.74
CA ALA A 205 -7.50 -6.69 -5.29
C ALA A 205 -8.87 -6.18 -4.83
N LEU A 206 -9.01 -5.80 -3.55
CA LEU A 206 -10.23 -5.19 -3.02
C LEU A 206 -10.50 -3.83 -3.67
N GLU A 207 -9.48 -2.99 -3.81
CA GLU A 207 -9.60 -1.69 -4.48
C GLU A 207 -9.99 -1.84 -5.96
N PHE A 208 -9.46 -2.85 -6.65
CA PHE A 208 -9.84 -3.19 -8.02
C PHE A 208 -11.34 -3.47 -8.13
N VAL A 209 -11.89 -4.27 -7.23
CA VAL A 209 -13.34 -4.59 -7.20
C VAL A 209 -14.16 -3.37 -6.79
N GLU A 210 -13.76 -2.65 -5.74
CA GLU A 210 -14.46 -1.47 -5.23
C GLU A 210 -14.60 -0.36 -6.29
N LEU A 211 -13.55 -0.17 -7.09
CA LEU A 211 -13.50 0.84 -8.14
C LEU A 211 -13.98 0.33 -9.50
N ASP A 212 -14.46 -0.92 -9.58
CA ASP A 212 -14.93 -1.56 -10.83
C ASP A 212 -13.94 -1.36 -11.99
N LEU A 213 -12.70 -1.85 -11.79
CA LEU A 213 -11.60 -1.66 -12.74
C LEU A 213 -11.52 -2.77 -13.82
N GLY A 214 -12.45 -3.70 -13.86
CA GLY A 214 -12.42 -4.86 -14.77
C GLY A 214 -12.31 -4.50 -16.24
N GLU A 215 -13.18 -3.60 -16.70
CA GLU A 215 -13.18 -3.14 -18.10
C GLU A 215 -11.94 -2.32 -18.43
N ILE A 216 -11.51 -1.45 -17.52
CA ILE A 216 -10.27 -0.67 -17.66
C ILE A 216 -9.07 -1.60 -17.81
N HIS A 217 -8.97 -2.63 -16.96
CA HIS A 217 -7.89 -3.62 -17.02
C HIS A 217 -7.88 -4.38 -18.35
N ARG A 218 -9.06 -4.84 -18.80
CA ARG A 218 -9.19 -5.54 -20.08
C ARG A 218 -8.70 -4.68 -21.24
N LEU A 219 -9.16 -3.43 -21.31
CA LEU A 219 -8.76 -2.48 -22.36
C LEU A 219 -7.27 -2.14 -22.31
N MET A 220 -6.68 -1.94 -21.13
CA MET A 220 -5.25 -1.70 -20.98
C MET A 220 -4.41 -2.88 -21.47
N ARG A 221 -4.82 -4.10 -21.17
CA ARG A 221 -4.15 -5.30 -21.69
C ARG A 221 -4.26 -5.39 -23.21
N GLU A 222 -5.44 -5.19 -23.78
CA GLU A 222 -5.64 -5.19 -25.23
C GLU A 222 -4.77 -4.12 -25.93
N ILE A 223 -4.68 -2.91 -25.37
CA ILE A 223 -3.81 -1.86 -25.89
C ILE A 223 -2.34 -2.28 -25.83
N ALA A 224 -1.91 -2.83 -24.71
CA ALA A 224 -0.53 -3.26 -24.53
C ALA A 224 -0.16 -4.44 -25.45
N GLU A 225 -1.09 -5.34 -25.75
CA GLU A 225 -0.87 -6.53 -26.59
C GLU A 225 -0.92 -6.21 -28.08
N ALA A 226 -1.94 -5.51 -28.53
CA ALA A 226 -2.26 -5.30 -29.95
C ALA A 226 -1.99 -3.89 -30.46
N GLY A 227 -1.58 -2.97 -29.58
CA GLY A 227 -1.48 -1.55 -29.93
C GLY A 227 -2.85 -0.90 -30.12
N ASP A 228 -2.83 0.35 -30.60
CA ASP A 228 -4.03 1.14 -30.83
C ASP A 228 -3.79 2.23 -31.89
N PRO A 229 -3.52 1.85 -33.16
CA PRO A 229 -3.14 2.81 -34.20
C PRO A 229 -4.27 3.77 -34.58
N ASP A 230 -5.51 3.36 -34.43
CA ASP A 230 -6.71 4.14 -34.76
C ASP A 230 -7.37 4.83 -33.55
N PHE A 231 -6.74 4.78 -32.39
CA PHE A 231 -7.18 5.39 -31.12
C PHE A 231 -8.55 4.89 -30.59
N LYS A 232 -9.12 3.88 -31.18
CA LYS A 232 -10.44 3.35 -30.77
C LYS A 232 -10.43 2.74 -29.38
N ARG A 233 -9.36 1.98 -29.03
CA ARG A 233 -9.23 1.38 -27.70
C ARG A 233 -9.03 2.43 -26.61
N ARG A 234 -8.23 3.47 -26.89
CA ARG A 234 -8.06 4.61 -25.98
C ARG A 234 -9.34 5.38 -25.79
N GLY A 235 -10.16 5.55 -26.84
CA GLY A 235 -11.51 6.13 -26.73
C GLY A 235 -12.38 5.32 -25.74
N LYS A 236 -12.47 4.00 -25.93
CA LYS A 236 -13.20 3.13 -25.00
C LYS A 236 -12.63 3.16 -23.59
N LEU A 237 -11.31 3.26 -23.43
CA LEU A 237 -10.65 3.39 -22.13
C LEU A 237 -11.06 4.71 -21.44
N ALA A 238 -11.17 5.79 -22.20
CA ALA A 238 -11.67 7.07 -21.67
C ALA A 238 -13.14 6.98 -21.24
N ASP A 239 -13.97 6.31 -22.03
CA ASP A 239 -15.39 6.07 -21.67
C ASP A 239 -15.51 5.24 -20.40
N ALA A 240 -14.71 4.16 -20.28
CA ALA A 240 -14.68 3.30 -19.09
C ALA A 240 -14.16 4.03 -17.84
N MET A 241 -13.24 4.98 -17.99
CA MET A 241 -12.80 5.85 -16.88
C MET A 241 -13.90 6.77 -16.39
N GLY A 242 -14.80 7.18 -17.29
CA GLY A 242 -15.87 8.13 -17.02
C GLY A 242 -15.44 9.58 -17.17
N ALA A 243 -16.42 10.48 -17.36
CA ALA A 243 -16.17 11.89 -17.66
C ALA A 243 -15.51 12.67 -16.51
N ARG A 244 -15.71 12.27 -15.26
CA ARG A 244 -15.15 12.92 -14.06
C ARG A 244 -14.76 11.88 -13.02
N PRO A 245 -13.75 11.04 -13.29
CA PRO A 245 -13.28 10.06 -12.33
C PRO A 245 -12.72 10.78 -11.10
N ASP A 246 -13.00 10.27 -9.93
CA ASP A 246 -12.38 10.77 -8.72
C ASP A 246 -10.87 10.48 -8.71
N ARG A 247 -10.17 11.12 -7.80
CA ARG A 247 -8.70 10.98 -7.70
C ARG A 247 -8.27 9.55 -7.36
N LYS A 248 -9.05 8.83 -6.55
CA LYS A 248 -8.76 7.45 -6.18
C LYS A 248 -8.75 6.56 -7.43
N ARG A 249 -9.77 6.71 -8.29
CA ARG A 249 -9.89 5.97 -9.56
C ARG A 249 -8.76 6.33 -10.55
N GLN A 250 -8.36 7.62 -10.63
CA GLN A 250 -7.23 8.04 -11.46
C GLN A 250 -5.90 7.39 -11.02
N LEU A 251 -5.61 7.40 -9.72
CA LEU A 251 -4.41 6.78 -9.17
C LEU A 251 -4.42 5.26 -9.35
N ALA A 252 -5.57 4.62 -9.14
CA ALA A 252 -5.74 3.19 -9.35
C ALA A 252 -5.51 2.81 -10.82
N ALA A 253 -5.95 3.63 -11.78
CA ALA A 253 -5.69 3.40 -13.21
C ALA A 253 -4.19 3.48 -13.55
N ILE A 254 -3.44 4.41 -12.97
CA ILE A 254 -1.98 4.47 -13.15
C ILE A 254 -1.31 3.22 -12.56
N ASP A 255 -1.70 2.82 -11.36
CA ASP A 255 -1.14 1.63 -10.72
C ASP A 255 -1.49 0.35 -11.49
N LEU A 256 -2.68 0.29 -12.09
CA LEU A 256 -3.11 -0.80 -12.95
C LEU A 256 -2.27 -0.87 -14.25
N ALA A 257 -2.01 0.26 -14.90
CA ALA A 257 -1.14 0.33 -16.08
C ALA A 257 0.29 -0.15 -15.75
N ARG A 258 0.80 0.20 -14.56
CA ARG A 258 2.09 -0.29 -14.06
C ARG A 258 2.06 -1.81 -13.83
N ALA A 259 0.96 -2.35 -13.31
CA ALA A 259 0.79 -3.79 -13.11
C ALA A 259 0.79 -4.54 -14.45
N VAL A 260 0.05 -4.05 -15.44
CA VAL A 260 0.02 -4.61 -16.82
C VAL A 260 1.42 -4.59 -17.44
N THR A 261 2.16 -3.49 -17.30
CA THR A 261 3.54 -3.39 -17.83
C THR A 261 4.49 -4.37 -17.12
N ALA A 262 4.38 -4.50 -15.79
CA ALA A 262 5.20 -5.42 -15.00
C ALA A 262 4.91 -6.89 -15.33
N ASP A 263 3.65 -7.25 -15.57
CA ASP A 263 3.26 -8.60 -15.98
C ASP A 263 3.85 -8.95 -17.36
N ARG A 264 3.79 -8.03 -18.31
CA ARG A 264 4.44 -8.20 -19.60
C ARG A 264 5.96 -8.34 -19.48
N MET A 265 6.59 -7.60 -18.59
CA MET A 265 8.03 -7.67 -18.35
C MET A 265 8.46 -9.04 -17.83
N ALA A 266 7.65 -9.65 -16.94
CA ALA A 266 7.93 -10.98 -16.40
C ALA A 266 7.95 -12.08 -17.48
N ASN A 267 7.19 -11.89 -18.56
CA ASN A 267 7.03 -12.85 -19.66
C ASN A 267 7.75 -12.42 -20.96
N ALA A 268 8.53 -11.33 -20.90
CA ALA A 268 9.14 -10.73 -22.08
C ALA A 268 10.44 -11.43 -22.52
N ARG A 269 10.70 -11.42 -23.83
CA ARG A 269 12.02 -11.75 -24.37
C ARG A 269 13.03 -10.67 -23.96
N ARG A 270 14.30 -11.04 -23.77
CA ARG A 270 15.36 -10.11 -23.33
C ARG A 270 15.42 -8.79 -24.10
N GLY A 271 15.24 -8.84 -25.43
CA GLY A 271 15.26 -7.63 -26.28
C GLY A 271 14.12 -6.64 -26.04
N ALA A 272 13.00 -7.06 -25.47
CA ALA A 272 11.86 -6.17 -25.15
C ALA A 272 11.96 -5.52 -23.76
N ILE A 273 12.83 -6.03 -22.88
CA ILE A 273 12.95 -5.56 -21.51
C ILE A 273 13.27 -4.04 -21.40
N PRO A 274 14.20 -3.46 -22.21
CA PRO A 274 14.49 -2.02 -22.13
C PRO A 274 13.24 -1.16 -22.36
N ALA A 275 12.48 -1.39 -23.43
CA ALA A 275 11.27 -0.62 -23.73
C ALA A 275 10.19 -0.76 -22.64
N LEU A 276 10.03 -1.97 -22.08
CA LEU A 276 9.12 -2.20 -20.95
C LEU A 276 9.57 -1.48 -19.70
N ALA A 277 10.88 -1.44 -19.43
CA ALA A 277 11.46 -0.74 -18.30
C ALA A 277 11.28 0.79 -18.43
N ASP A 278 11.49 1.34 -19.63
CA ASP A 278 11.28 2.77 -19.91
C ASP A 278 9.82 3.15 -19.73
N THR A 279 8.89 2.38 -20.31
CA THR A 279 7.44 2.59 -20.11
C THR A 279 7.05 2.51 -18.64
N HIS A 280 7.57 1.52 -17.91
CA HIS A 280 7.30 1.41 -16.48
C HIS A 280 7.85 2.62 -15.70
N ALA A 281 9.03 3.13 -16.06
CA ALA A 281 9.63 4.31 -15.43
C ALA A 281 8.77 5.57 -15.67
N GLU A 282 8.23 5.75 -16.88
CA GLU A 282 7.31 6.84 -17.19
C GLU A 282 6.01 6.75 -16.39
N LEU A 283 5.42 5.56 -16.27
CA LEU A 283 4.24 5.34 -15.42
C LEU A 283 4.53 5.59 -13.93
N VAL A 284 5.75 5.27 -13.46
CA VAL A 284 6.18 5.61 -12.09
C VAL A 284 6.30 7.13 -11.92
N ARG A 285 6.83 7.84 -12.91
CA ARG A 285 6.91 9.31 -12.90
C ARG A 285 5.52 9.93 -12.87
N LEU A 286 4.60 9.44 -13.70
CA LEU A 286 3.20 9.87 -13.72
C LEU A 286 2.52 9.66 -12.37
N ALA A 287 2.71 8.49 -11.75
CA ALA A 287 2.20 8.19 -10.41
C ALA A 287 2.77 9.12 -9.32
N ALA A 288 4.03 9.54 -9.45
CA ALA A 288 4.65 10.46 -8.49
C ALA A 288 4.12 11.90 -8.66
N GLN A 289 3.75 12.30 -9.86
CA GLN A 289 3.22 13.62 -10.19
C GLN A 289 1.73 13.75 -9.89
N ALA A 290 0.94 12.71 -10.10
CA ALA A 290 -0.52 12.70 -9.92
C ALA A 290 -0.99 13.25 -8.56
N PRO A 291 -0.31 13.02 -7.43
CA PRO A 291 -0.68 13.63 -6.16
C PRO A 291 -0.50 15.16 -6.10
N THR A 292 0.34 15.74 -6.96
CA THR A 292 0.68 17.17 -6.94
C THR A 292 -0.10 17.98 -7.98
N TYR A 293 -0.26 17.38 -9.15
CA TYR A 293 -0.90 18.02 -10.28
C TYR A 293 -2.33 17.50 -10.45
N ASN A 294 -3.25 18.39 -10.75
CA ASN A 294 -4.63 18.03 -11.05
C ASN A 294 -4.70 17.69 -12.54
N PHE A 295 -4.42 16.44 -12.88
CA PHE A 295 -4.47 16.00 -14.28
C PHE A 295 -5.91 16.05 -14.81
N ASP A 296 -6.06 16.53 -16.03
CA ASP A 296 -7.26 16.26 -16.80
C ASP A 296 -7.40 14.76 -17.02
N ALA A 297 -8.58 14.22 -16.73
CA ALA A 297 -8.82 12.79 -16.77
C ALA A 297 -8.65 12.21 -18.18
N GLY A 298 -9.09 12.94 -19.21
CA GLY A 298 -8.97 12.53 -20.60
C GLY A 298 -7.51 12.47 -21.04
N LEU A 299 -6.72 13.53 -20.72
CA LEU A 299 -5.29 13.56 -21.03
C LEU A 299 -4.52 12.46 -20.30
N LEU A 300 -4.85 12.19 -19.04
CA LEU A 300 -4.25 11.10 -18.27
C LEU A 300 -4.49 9.74 -18.94
N VAL A 301 -5.71 9.47 -19.38
CA VAL A 301 -6.07 8.22 -20.05
C VAL A 301 -5.36 8.09 -21.40
N MET A 302 -5.26 9.19 -22.15
CA MET A 302 -4.55 9.20 -23.43
C MET A 302 -3.05 8.95 -23.26
N GLU A 303 -2.43 9.52 -22.24
CA GLU A 303 -1.02 9.28 -21.89
C GLU A 303 -0.77 7.82 -21.48
N ILE A 304 -1.58 7.28 -20.57
CA ILE A 304 -1.52 5.87 -20.18
C ILE A 304 -1.67 4.97 -21.41
N GLY A 305 -2.68 5.23 -22.23
CA GLY A 305 -2.95 4.45 -23.44
C GLY A 305 -1.81 4.52 -24.45
N THR A 306 -1.16 5.67 -24.60
CA THR A 306 0.00 5.85 -25.48
C THR A 306 1.21 5.06 -24.99
N LEU A 307 1.49 5.13 -23.68
CA LEU A 307 2.56 4.36 -23.05
C LEU A 307 2.33 2.84 -23.20
N LEU A 308 1.11 2.37 -23.00
CA LEU A 308 0.78 0.96 -23.18
C LEU A 308 0.83 0.53 -24.65
N ALA A 309 0.35 1.36 -25.59
CA ALA A 309 0.38 1.05 -27.01
C ALA A 309 1.80 0.92 -27.57
N SER A 310 2.77 1.65 -26.99
CA SER A 310 4.18 1.54 -27.38
C SER A 310 4.80 0.17 -27.07
N LEU A 311 4.14 -0.62 -26.22
CA LEU A 311 4.58 -1.98 -25.84
C LEU A 311 4.15 -3.06 -26.84
N ALA A 312 3.21 -2.75 -27.72
CA ALA A 312 2.82 -3.69 -28.77
C ALA A 312 4.01 -3.92 -29.70
N ALA A 313 4.28 -5.17 -30.05
CA ALA A 313 5.27 -5.48 -31.08
C ALA A 313 4.95 -4.66 -32.35
N PRO A 314 5.94 -4.10 -33.05
CA PRO A 314 5.68 -3.53 -34.34
C PRO A 314 4.95 -4.58 -35.17
N SER A 315 3.72 -4.28 -35.58
CA SER A 315 3.07 -5.13 -36.58
C SER A 315 4.04 -5.14 -37.77
N GLU A 316 4.59 -6.32 -38.12
CA GLU A 316 5.25 -6.49 -39.38
C GLU A 316 4.26 -5.94 -40.41
N ARG A 317 4.54 -4.74 -40.91
CA ARG A 317 3.80 -4.22 -42.06
C ARG A 317 4.11 -5.23 -43.16
N LEU A 318 3.14 -6.05 -43.47
CA LEU A 318 3.07 -6.75 -44.71
C LEU A 318 3.18 -5.69 -45.81
N HIS A 319 4.41 -5.47 -46.28
CA HIS A 319 4.64 -4.88 -47.58
C HIS A 319 4.28 -5.97 -48.58
N ALA A 320 3.04 -5.95 -49.08
CA ALA A 320 2.68 -6.49 -50.36
C ALA A 320 2.90 -5.44 -51.43
#